data_d7e8960385c689ee1c477e3a05d81eda
#
_entry.id   d7e8960385c689ee1c477e3a05d81eda
#
_cell.length_a   1.000
_cell.length_b   1.000
_cell.length_c   1.000
_cell.angle_alpha   90.00
_cell.angle_beta   90.00
_cell.angle_gamma   90.00
#
_symmetry.space_group_name_H-M   'P 1'
#
loop_
_entity.id
_entity.type
_entity.pdbx_description
1 polymer ?
#
loop_
_entity_poly.entity_id
_entity_poly.type
_entity_poly.pdbx_seq_one_letter_code
_entity_poly.pdbx_strand_id
1 'polypeptide(L)'
;QRILPGVDTAAWDKSEAVAATIDTEYRNTDHRMVAVPMLGTVTNDYFNTVTFAGDSIASGLGIYDTGYHNAHYATYVSAGVQTFVNNVSVKNAVTGANETPMETIAASQPDYLYILVGTNNLVVQGSEDSFIAYYERLIDMLREQLNPGVTIYIQSIPGVQEDVVASKPGLD
;
A
#
# COMPACT_ATOMS: atom_id res chain seq x y z
N GLN A 1 19.86 2.46 -11.64
CA GLN A 1 18.95 1.33 -11.46
C GLN A 1 19.26 0.72 -10.11
N ARG A 2 18.33 0.78 -9.16
CA ARG A 2 18.53 0.26 -7.79
C ARG A 2 18.10 -1.20 -7.79
N ILE A 3 19.06 -2.11 -7.72
CA ILE A 3 18.79 -3.55 -7.61
C ILE A 3 18.32 -3.84 -6.19
N LEU A 4 17.17 -4.47 -6.06
CA LEU A 4 16.63 -4.90 -4.76
C LEU A 4 17.50 -6.02 -4.18
N PRO A 5 17.97 -5.92 -2.92
CA PRO A 5 18.70 -7.02 -2.29
C PRO A 5 17.85 -8.30 -2.28
N GLY A 6 18.42 -9.41 -2.72
CA GLY A 6 17.74 -10.71 -2.73
C GLY A 6 16.76 -10.95 -3.90
N VAL A 7 16.64 -10.03 -4.84
CA VAL A 7 15.86 -10.25 -6.07
C VAL A 7 16.70 -10.96 -7.13
N ASP A 8 16.16 -12.02 -7.71
CA ASP A 8 16.75 -12.63 -8.90
C ASP A 8 16.56 -11.69 -10.10
N THR A 9 17.65 -11.05 -10.51
CA THR A 9 17.67 -10.11 -11.62
C THR A 9 17.90 -10.78 -12.98
N ALA A 10 18.12 -12.09 -13.04
CA ALA A 10 18.35 -12.81 -14.32
C ALA A 10 17.14 -12.76 -15.25
N ALA A 11 15.95 -12.51 -14.71
CA ALA A 11 14.73 -12.32 -15.49
C ALA A 11 14.55 -10.88 -16.01
N TRP A 12 15.31 -9.89 -15.49
CA TRP A 12 15.11 -8.47 -15.80
C TRP A 12 15.62 -8.08 -17.19
N ASP A 13 16.70 -8.71 -17.68
CA ASP A 13 17.22 -8.46 -19.03
C ASP A 13 16.22 -8.85 -20.12
N LYS A 14 15.29 -9.76 -19.80
CA LYS A 14 14.17 -10.13 -20.68
C LYS A 14 12.94 -9.23 -20.50
N SER A 15 12.86 -8.52 -19.39
CA SER A 15 11.69 -7.71 -19.03
C SER A 15 11.75 -6.27 -19.55
N GLU A 16 12.92 -5.74 -19.95
CA GLU A 16 12.99 -4.38 -20.50
C GLU A 16 12.17 -4.22 -21.78
N ALA A 17 12.22 -5.21 -22.69
CA ALA A 17 11.39 -5.19 -23.89
C ALA A 17 9.90 -5.41 -23.58
N VAL A 18 9.59 -6.21 -22.56
CA VAL A 18 8.23 -6.47 -22.10
C VAL A 18 7.69 -5.26 -21.34
N ALA A 19 8.50 -4.60 -20.51
CA ALA A 19 8.11 -3.39 -19.78
C ALA A 19 7.78 -2.22 -20.72
N ALA A 20 8.52 -2.04 -21.80
CA ALA A 20 8.22 -1.02 -22.82
C ALA A 20 6.91 -1.31 -23.57
N THR A 21 6.60 -2.58 -23.80
CA THR A 21 5.34 -3.02 -24.44
C THR A 21 4.16 -2.90 -23.46
N ILE A 22 4.37 -3.26 -22.19
CA ILE A 22 3.40 -3.13 -21.11
C ILE A 22 3.05 -1.65 -20.90
N ASP A 23 4.01 -0.72 -20.93
CA ASP A 23 3.74 0.70 -20.69
C ASP A 23 2.83 1.30 -21.79
N THR A 24 2.86 0.78 -23.00
CA THR A 24 1.97 1.21 -24.09
C THR A 24 0.58 0.57 -24.00
N GLU A 25 0.51 -0.72 -23.68
CA GLU A 25 -0.76 -1.42 -23.42
C GLU A 25 -1.39 -0.99 -22.11
N TYR A 26 -0.58 -0.72 -21.08
CA TYR A 26 -1.01 -0.30 -19.76
C TYR A 26 -1.76 1.04 -19.78
N ARG A 27 -1.40 1.97 -20.64
CA ARG A 27 -2.12 3.26 -20.82
C ARG A 27 -3.51 3.12 -21.45
N ASN A 28 -3.78 1.99 -22.12
CA ASN A 28 -5.03 1.75 -22.83
C ASN A 28 -5.88 0.63 -22.22
N THR A 29 -5.42 0.03 -21.11
CA THR A 29 -6.11 -1.09 -20.46
C THR A 29 -6.75 -0.61 -19.16
N ASP A 30 -7.88 -1.16 -18.81
CA ASP A 30 -8.48 -0.97 -17.49
C ASP A 30 -7.61 -1.64 -16.41
N HIS A 31 -6.82 -0.82 -15.73
CA HIS A 31 -5.85 -1.27 -14.73
C HIS A 31 -6.46 -2.00 -13.53
N ARG A 32 -7.77 -1.88 -13.32
CA ARG A 32 -8.48 -2.61 -12.26
C ARG A 32 -8.51 -4.11 -12.49
N MET A 33 -8.24 -4.55 -13.70
CA MET A 33 -8.31 -5.95 -14.13
C MET A 33 -6.95 -6.60 -14.37
N VAL A 34 -5.85 -5.87 -14.23
CA VAL A 34 -4.51 -6.36 -14.55
C VAL A 34 -3.68 -6.54 -13.29
N ALA A 35 -3.35 -7.78 -12.98
CA ALA A 35 -2.38 -8.08 -11.92
C ALA A 35 -0.95 -7.74 -12.37
N VAL A 36 -0.16 -7.20 -11.46
CA VAL A 36 1.28 -6.99 -11.72
C VAL A 36 1.92 -8.35 -11.99
N PRO A 37 2.64 -8.53 -13.11
CA PRO A 37 3.29 -9.80 -13.41
C PRO A 37 4.36 -10.14 -12.37
N MET A 38 4.54 -11.43 -12.09
CA MET A 38 5.61 -11.90 -11.23
C MET A 38 6.95 -11.76 -11.98
N LEU A 39 7.80 -10.84 -11.51
CA LEU A 39 9.11 -10.55 -12.10
C LEU A 39 10.28 -11.25 -11.39
N GLY A 40 10.02 -11.93 -10.27
CA GLY A 40 11.05 -12.60 -9.47
C GLY A 40 10.58 -12.94 -8.08
N THR A 41 11.50 -13.43 -7.26
CA THR A 41 11.28 -13.75 -5.84
C THR A 41 12.23 -12.94 -4.97
N VAL A 42 11.77 -12.60 -3.76
CA VAL A 42 12.59 -11.95 -2.73
C VAL A 42 12.82 -12.93 -1.58
N THR A 43 13.93 -12.76 -0.86
CA THR A 43 14.18 -13.47 0.40
C THR A 43 13.50 -12.74 1.56
N ASN A 44 13.42 -13.40 2.72
CA ASN A 44 12.85 -12.78 3.92
C ASN A 44 13.63 -11.53 4.38
N ASP A 45 14.92 -11.42 4.03
CA ASP A 45 15.72 -10.23 4.35
C ASP A 45 15.21 -8.95 3.69
N TYR A 46 14.53 -9.08 2.55
CA TYR A 46 13.85 -7.96 1.91
C TYR A 46 12.86 -7.26 2.86
N PHE A 47 12.14 -8.03 3.66
CA PHE A 47 11.11 -7.51 4.55
C PHE A 47 11.67 -6.74 5.75
N ASN A 48 12.98 -6.83 6.05
CA ASN A 48 13.61 -6.02 7.10
C ASN A 48 13.53 -4.50 6.84
N THR A 49 13.38 -4.10 5.57
CA THR A 49 13.29 -2.70 5.16
C THR A 49 11.92 -2.35 4.57
N VAL A 50 10.92 -3.20 4.79
CA VAL A 50 9.55 -3.00 4.32
C VAL A 50 8.67 -2.50 5.44
N THR A 51 7.83 -1.52 5.14
CA THR A 51 6.71 -1.12 6.00
C THR A 51 5.40 -1.30 5.24
N PHE A 52 4.47 -2.01 5.85
CA PHE A 52 3.07 -2.07 5.42
C PHE A 52 2.26 -1.04 6.19
N ALA A 53 1.58 -0.15 5.47
CA ALA A 53 0.73 0.88 6.03
C ALA A 53 -0.70 0.72 5.49
N GLY A 54 -1.70 0.84 6.36
CA GLY A 54 -3.07 0.75 5.87
C GLY A 54 -4.13 0.45 6.91
N ASP A 55 -5.27 -0.03 6.41
CA ASP A 55 -6.45 -0.34 7.19
C ASP A 55 -6.48 -1.80 7.69
N SER A 56 -7.67 -2.31 8.05
CA SER A 56 -7.84 -3.67 8.55
C SER A 56 -7.44 -4.76 7.56
N ILE A 57 -7.50 -4.50 6.25
CA ILE A 57 -7.09 -5.47 5.22
C ILE A 57 -5.56 -5.60 5.27
N ALA A 58 -4.84 -4.49 5.28
CA ALA A 58 -3.39 -4.49 5.43
C ALA A 58 -2.93 -5.12 6.76
N SER A 59 -3.72 -4.97 7.83
CA SER A 59 -3.43 -5.59 9.13
C SER A 59 -3.34 -7.12 9.05
N GLY A 60 -4.09 -7.72 8.14
CA GLY A 60 -4.06 -9.17 7.92
C GLY A 60 -2.67 -9.70 7.58
N LEU A 61 -1.83 -8.91 6.92
CA LEU A 61 -0.46 -9.29 6.58
C LEU A 61 0.43 -9.52 7.82
N GLY A 62 0.15 -8.84 8.93
CA GLY A 62 0.91 -8.99 10.17
C GLY A 62 0.22 -9.85 11.23
N ILE A 63 -1.12 -10.02 11.13
CA ILE A 63 -1.90 -10.82 12.12
C ILE A 63 -1.89 -12.30 11.74
N TYR A 64 -2.02 -12.60 10.46
CA TYR A 64 -1.99 -13.96 9.95
C TYR A 64 -0.57 -14.39 9.61
N ASP A 65 -0.30 -15.69 9.64
CA ASP A 65 1.01 -16.24 9.28
C ASP A 65 1.24 -16.16 7.76
N THR A 66 1.65 -14.99 7.29
CA THR A 66 1.93 -14.71 5.88
C THR A 66 3.40 -14.87 5.51
N GLY A 67 4.27 -15.12 6.50
CA GLY A 67 5.73 -15.21 6.30
C GLY A 67 6.46 -13.84 6.31
N TYR A 68 5.76 -12.72 6.49
CA TYR A 68 6.36 -11.36 6.46
C TYR A 68 6.74 -10.86 7.87
N HIS A 69 7.27 -11.75 8.72
CA HIS A 69 7.51 -11.49 10.14
C HIS A 69 8.52 -10.36 10.41
N ASN A 70 9.40 -10.08 9.45
CA ASN A 70 10.43 -9.05 9.62
C ASN A 70 9.96 -7.65 9.18
N ALA A 71 8.78 -7.53 8.58
CA ALA A 71 8.26 -6.24 8.15
C ALA A 71 7.78 -5.39 9.33
N HIS A 72 7.78 -4.07 9.12
CA HIS A 72 7.13 -3.11 10.00
C HIS A 72 5.66 -2.92 9.60
N TYR A 73 4.80 -2.65 10.59
CA TYR A 73 3.37 -2.51 10.37
C TYR A 73 2.84 -1.22 10.99
N ALA A 74 2.33 -0.33 10.14
CA ALA A 74 1.56 0.86 10.51
C ALA A 74 0.12 0.66 10.05
N THR A 75 -0.59 -0.32 10.66
CA THR A 75 -1.89 -0.78 10.21
C THR A 75 -2.94 -0.69 11.30
N TYR A 76 -4.13 -0.18 10.95
CA TYR A 76 -5.14 0.25 11.92
C TYR A 76 -6.54 -0.15 11.47
N VAL A 77 -7.30 -0.78 12.37
CA VAL A 77 -8.69 -1.16 12.09
C VAL A 77 -9.54 0.10 11.89
N SER A 78 -10.37 0.09 10.86
CA SER A 78 -11.26 1.20 10.48
C SER A 78 -10.55 2.49 10.08
N ALA A 79 -9.24 2.47 9.83
CA ALA A 79 -8.53 3.65 9.35
C ALA A 79 -8.95 3.99 7.91
N GLY A 80 -9.16 5.28 7.67
CA GLY A 80 -9.23 5.88 6.36
C GLY A 80 -7.99 6.72 6.09
N VAL A 81 -7.88 7.30 4.90
CA VAL A 81 -6.75 8.17 4.52
C VAL A 81 -6.62 9.36 5.49
N GLN A 82 -7.76 9.89 5.96
CA GLN A 82 -7.82 10.99 6.93
C GLN A 82 -7.16 10.65 8.27
N THR A 83 -7.16 9.37 8.69
CA THR A 83 -6.50 8.93 9.92
C THR A 83 -4.99 9.20 9.86
N PHE A 84 -4.39 8.96 8.70
CA PHE A 84 -2.97 9.22 8.44
C PHE A 84 -2.69 10.72 8.32
N VAL A 85 -3.42 11.42 7.47
CA VAL A 85 -3.20 12.86 7.19
C VAL A 85 -3.42 13.72 8.43
N ASN A 86 -4.45 13.44 9.22
CA ASN A 86 -4.75 14.18 10.45
C ASN A 86 -3.95 13.68 11.65
N ASN A 87 -3.09 12.69 11.45
CA ASN A 87 -2.20 12.10 12.45
C ASN A 87 -2.93 11.72 13.75
N VAL A 88 -4.06 11.04 13.59
CA VAL A 88 -4.92 10.63 14.72
C VAL A 88 -4.25 9.49 15.46
N SER A 89 -4.19 9.57 16.80
CA SER A 89 -3.70 8.46 17.61
C SER A 89 -4.70 7.30 17.59
N VAL A 90 -4.23 6.14 17.15
CA VAL A 90 -5.03 4.92 16.98
C VAL A 90 -4.25 3.70 17.45
N LYS A 91 -4.99 2.63 17.77
CA LYS A 91 -4.37 1.37 18.17
C LYS A 91 -3.88 0.60 16.94
N ASN A 92 -2.58 0.33 16.87
CA ASN A 92 -1.99 -0.54 15.86
C ASN A 92 -2.55 -1.96 16.01
N ALA A 93 -3.02 -2.53 14.92
CA ALA A 93 -3.68 -3.84 14.92
C ALA A 93 -2.72 -5.01 15.15
N VAL A 94 -1.44 -4.84 14.79
CA VAL A 94 -0.41 -5.89 14.90
C VAL A 94 0.34 -5.78 16.22
N THR A 95 0.81 -4.58 16.58
CA THR A 95 1.62 -4.37 17.80
C THR A 95 0.78 -4.15 19.05
N GLY A 96 -0.46 -3.71 18.89
CA GLY A 96 -1.35 -3.33 19.99
C GLY A 96 -1.02 -1.97 20.63
N ALA A 97 0.00 -1.27 20.18
CA ALA A 97 0.39 0.05 20.67
C ALA A 97 -0.59 1.15 20.22
N ASN A 98 -0.79 2.17 21.06
CA ASN A 98 -1.44 3.40 20.63
C ASN A 98 -0.36 4.34 20.08
N GLU A 99 -0.54 4.73 18.83
CA GLU A 99 0.48 5.48 18.09
C GLU A 99 -0.18 6.33 17.00
N THR A 100 0.59 7.24 16.42
CA THR A 100 0.16 8.01 15.25
C THR A 100 0.76 7.39 13.99
N PRO A 101 -0.03 7.18 12.92
CA PRO A 101 0.43 6.47 11.72
C PRO A 101 1.69 7.05 11.10
N MET A 102 1.77 8.37 11.00
CA MET A 102 2.91 9.04 10.36
C MET A 102 4.20 8.89 11.17
N GLU A 103 4.12 8.97 12.51
CA GLU A 103 5.29 8.77 13.38
C GLU A 103 5.78 7.31 13.31
N THR A 104 4.88 6.35 13.26
CA THR A 104 5.22 4.93 13.12
C THR A 104 5.94 4.65 11.81
N ILE A 105 5.41 5.18 10.68
CA ILE A 105 6.04 5.03 9.37
C ILE A 105 7.41 5.75 9.35
N ALA A 106 7.48 6.98 9.87
CA ALA A 106 8.73 7.74 9.92
C ALA A 106 9.79 7.05 10.78
N ALA A 107 9.41 6.47 11.92
CA ALA A 107 10.34 5.74 12.80
C ALA A 107 10.93 4.48 12.14
N SER A 108 10.19 3.82 11.26
CA SER A 108 10.66 2.62 10.57
C SER A 108 11.67 2.91 9.45
N GLN A 109 11.72 4.15 8.92
CA GLN A 109 12.59 4.57 7.81
C GLN A 109 12.72 3.51 6.70
N PRO A 110 11.61 3.10 6.06
CA PRO A 110 11.60 2.00 5.13
C PRO A 110 12.35 2.32 3.83
N ASP A 111 12.94 1.31 3.19
CA ASP A 111 13.32 1.38 1.77
C ASP A 111 12.09 1.20 0.86
N TYR A 112 11.11 0.42 1.32
CA TYR A 112 9.88 0.09 0.59
C TYR A 112 8.66 0.29 1.49
N LEU A 113 7.77 1.18 1.09
CA LEU A 113 6.51 1.44 1.78
C LEU A 113 5.34 0.98 0.92
N TYR A 114 4.57 0.01 1.41
CA TYR A 114 3.35 -0.47 0.77
C TYR A 114 2.14 0.12 1.48
N ILE A 115 1.31 0.85 0.74
CA ILE A 115 0.12 1.51 1.28
C ILE A 115 -1.14 0.86 0.72
N LEU A 116 -1.98 0.32 1.60
CA LEU A 116 -3.31 -0.18 1.29
C LEU A 116 -4.30 0.46 2.26
N VAL A 117 -4.86 1.59 1.87
CA VAL A 117 -5.85 2.34 2.65
C VAL A 117 -6.88 2.96 1.73
N GLY A 118 -8.12 2.98 2.17
CA GLY A 118 -9.21 3.57 1.40
C GLY A 118 -10.50 2.78 1.45
N THR A 119 -10.47 1.49 1.79
CA THR A 119 -11.66 0.65 1.89
C THR A 119 -12.74 1.27 2.79
N ASN A 120 -12.33 1.88 3.90
CA ASN A 120 -13.25 2.55 4.82
C ASN A 120 -13.77 3.90 4.27
N ASN A 121 -13.12 4.46 3.27
CA ASN A 121 -13.57 5.69 2.61
C ASN A 121 -14.70 5.42 1.59
N LEU A 122 -14.76 4.22 1.01
CA LEU A 122 -15.81 3.84 0.05
C LEU A 122 -17.21 3.83 0.66
N VAL A 123 -17.32 3.54 1.96
CA VAL A 123 -18.60 3.47 2.68
C VAL A 123 -19.01 4.79 3.32
N VAL A 124 -18.16 5.79 3.30
CA VAL A 124 -18.43 7.12 3.82
C VAL A 124 -18.74 8.03 2.64
N GLN A 125 -19.93 8.63 2.61
CA GLN A 125 -20.29 9.58 1.57
C GLN A 125 -19.33 10.79 1.58
N GLY A 126 -18.36 10.75 0.70
CA GLY A 126 -17.42 11.82 0.39
C GLY A 126 -17.28 11.92 -1.12
N SER A 127 -16.90 13.07 -1.64
CA SER A 127 -16.60 13.17 -3.06
C SER A 127 -15.28 12.43 -3.35
N GLU A 128 -15.18 11.81 -4.52
CA GLU A 128 -13.95 11.23 -5.06
C GLU A 128 -12.81 12.26 -5.04
N ASP A 129 -13.09 13.51 -5.41
CA ASP A 129 -12.12 14.61 -5.35
C ASP A 129 -11.53 14.80 -3.93
N SER A 130 -12.37 14.71 -2.90
CA SER A 130 -11.92 14.83 -1.51
C SER A 130 -11.02 13.67 -1.12
N PHE A 131 -11.34 12.45 -1.54
CA PHE A 131 -10.50 11.27 -1.30
C PHE A 131 -9.14 11.41 -1.97
N ILE A 132 -9.12 11.82 -3.24
CA ILE A 132 -7.90 12.05 -4.00
C ILE A 132 -7.04 13.12 -3.34
N ALA A 133 -7.63 14.26 -2.96
CA ALA A 133 -6.92 15.36 -2.29
C ALA A 133 -6.27 14.93 -0.97
N TYR A 134 -6.96 14.10 -0.17
CA TYR A 134 -6.37 13.53 1.05
C TYR A 134 -5.24 12.56 0.74
N TYR A 135 -5.37 11.77 -0.33
CA TYR A 135 -4.33 10.82 -0.74
C TYR A 135 -3.07 11.53 -1.24
N GLU A 136 -3.23 12.56 -2.07
CA GLU A 136 -2.12 13.41 -2.52
C GLU A 136 -1.39 14.02 -1.33
N ARG A 137 -2.13 14.59 -0.38
CA ARG A 137 -1.55 15.14 0.85
C ARG A 137 -0.80 14.08 1.67
N LEU A 138 -1.33 12.85 1.77
CA LEU A 138 -0.64 11.75 2.44
C LEU A 138 0.72 11.48 1.78
N ILE A 139 0.76 11.40 0.46
CA ILE A 139 2.00 11.14 -0.28
C ILE A 139 3.00 12.27 -0.09
N ASP A 140 2.58 13.52 -0.12
CA ASP A 140 3.46 14.66 0.11
C ASP A 140 4.06 14.64 1.52
N MET A 141 3.25 14.40 2.54
CA MET A 141 3.71 14.26 3.93
C MET A 141 4.73 13.12 4.09
N LEU A 142 4.50 11.98 3.43
CA LEU A 142 5.44 10.85 3.45
C LEU A 142 6.77 11.20 2.77
N ARG A 143 6.74 11.89 1.64
CA ARG A 143 7.94 12.33 0.93
C ARG A 143 8.76 13.35 1.73
N GLU A 144 8.11 14.16 2.55
CA GLU A 144 8.78 15.12 3.44
C GLU A 144 9.47 14.43 4.64
N GLN A 145 8.93 13.31 5.13
CA GLN A 145 9.38 12.67 6.37
C GLN A 145 10.30 11.47 6.14
N LEU A 146 10.25 10.86 4.98
CA LEU A 146 11.01 9.66 4.66
C LEU A 146 12.28 9.97 3.86
N ASN A 147 13.22 9.03 3.87
CA ASN A 147 14.42 9.13 3.06
C ASN A 147 14.08 9.35 1.57
N PRO A 148 14.78 10.23 0.84
CA PRO A 148 14.50 10.52 -0.57
C PRO A 148 14.57 9.29 -1.49
N GLY A 149 15.19 8.20 -1.04
CA GLY A 149 15.31 6.95 -1.79
C GLY A 149 14.19 5.95 -1.56
N VAL A 150 13.20 6.27 -0.70
CA VAL A 150 12.07 5.35 -0.44
C VAL A 150 11.26 5.09 -1.71
N THR A 151 10.89 3.85 -1.91
CA THR A 151 9.92 3.47 -2.95
C THR A 151 8.55 3.29 -2.31
N ILE A 152 7.58 4.08 -2.74
CA ILE A 152 6.20 4.03 -2.24
C ILE A 152 5.33 3.28 -3.26
N TYR A 153 4.71 2.19 -2.82
CA TYR A 153 3.75 1.42 -3.59
C TYR A 153 2.34 1.69 -3.07
N ILE A 154 1.49 2.25 -3.91
CA ILE A 154 0.08 2.43 -3.62
C ILE A 154 -0.65 1.22 -4.19
N GLN A 155 -1.28 0.44 -3.32
CA GLN A 155 -2.05 -0.72 -3.70
C GLN A 155 -3.50 -0.30 -4.00
N SER A 156 -4.08 -0.84 -5.07
CA SER A 156 -5.49 -0.63 -5.37
C SER A 156 -6.37 -1.25 -4.29
N ILE A 157 -7.46 -0.57 -3.98
CA ILE A 157 -8.47 -1.07 -3.04
C ILE A 157 -9.09 -2.35 -3.65
N PRO A 158 -9.18 -3.44 -2.88
CA PRO A 158 -9.81 -4.67 -3.37
C PRO A 158 -11.25 -4.43 -3.81
N GLY A 159 -11.66 -5.08 -4.89
CA GLY A 159 -13.05 -5.03 -5.35
C GLY A 159 -14.02 -5.58 -4.32
N VAL A 160 -15.24 -5.08 -4.35
CA VAL A 160 -16.36 -5.53 -3.50
C VAL A 160 -17.21 -6.52 -4.27
N GLN A 161 -17.75 -7.55 -3.60
CA GLN A 161 -18.63 -8.52 -4.23
C GLN A 161 -19.95 -7.85 -4.68
N GLU A 162 -20.48 -8.29 -5.82
CA GLU A 162 -21.71 -7.70 -6.43
C GLU A 162 -22.92 -7.70 -5.49
N ASP A 163 -23.10 -8.75 -4.70
CA ASP A 163 -24.19 -8.84 -3.73
C ASP A 163 -24.06 -7.81 -2.60
N VAL A 164 -22.84 -7.45 -2.22
CA VAL A 164 -22.57 -6.37 -1.24
C VAL A 164 -22.84 -5.02 -1.86
N VAL A 165 -22.43 -4.78 -3.11
CA VAL A 165 -22.74 -3.56 -3.86
C VAL A 165 -24.25 -3.37 -3.98
N ALA A 166 -24.97 -4.42 -4.35
CA ALA A 166 -26.44 -4.40 -4.48
C ALA A 166 -27.15 -4.06 -3.15
N SER A 167 -26.53 -4.41 -2.01
CA SER A 167 -27.10 -4.16 -0.67
C SER A 167 -26.72 -2.78 -0.09
N LYS A 168 -25.72 -2.10 -0.67
CA LYS A 168 -25.19 -0.81 -0.22
C LYS A 168 -25.04 0.16 -1.40
N PRO A 169 -26.12 0.87 -1.77
CA PRO A 169 -26.07 1.89 -2.81
C PRO A 169 -24.97 2.92 -2.50
N GLY A 170 -24.11 3.19 -3.49
CA GLY A 170 -22.96 4.12 -3.36
C GLY A 170 -21.60 3.40 -3.26
N LEU A 171 -21.56 2.08 -3.47
CA LEU A 171 -20.32 1.31 -3.65
C LEU A 171 -20.07 0.95 -5.13
N ASP A 172 -20.94 1.34 -6.03
CA ASP A 172 -20.89 1.15 -7.49
C ASP A 172 -20.13 2.26 -8.24
#